data_63bd245c73f0bbd3929ae8b240bc3dd3
#
_entry.id   63bd245c73f0bbd3929ae8b240bc3dd3
#
_cell.length_a   1.000
_cell.length_b   1.000
_cell.length_c   1.000
_cell.angle_alpha   90.00
_cell.angle_beta   90.00
_cell.angle_gamma   90.00
#
_symmetry.space_group_name_H-M   'P 1'
#
loop_
_entity.id
_entity.type
_entity.pdbx_description
1 polymer ?
#
loop_
_entity_poly.entity_id
_entity_poly.type
_entity_poly.pdbx_seq_one_letter_code
_entity_poly.pdbx_strand_id
1 'polypeptide(L)'
;MKIELSAQTTSEFGAVYWKQFRNAGIEYFPSDQTIPPQTHLLGTAAYREFWLEFFRTGNPELKGLELPSRLNSFFVVESIEDARRYITRRNLEKHVPIFEVHSQEPGSKFDMTWLDQQFPRDYRKFGYYYLRYWKGLRIDEDPDLSSHETRGSLMEVLLGSTITIGQVAN
;
A
#
# COMPACT_ATOMS: atom_id res chain seq x y z
N MET A 1 26.49 3.71 -9.69
CA MET A 1 26.58 2.79 -8.52
C MET A 1 25.29 1.99 -8.50
N LYS A 2 25.36 0.67 -8.46
CA LYS A 2 24.18 -0.20 -8.33
C LYS A 2 24.06 -0.58 -6.86
N ILE A 3 22.88 -0.41 -6.27
CA ILE A 3 22.57 -0.81 -4.91
C ILE A 3 21.61 -2.00 -5.01
N GLU A 4 22.01 -3.12 -4.44
CA GLU A 4 21.15 -4.31 -4.34
C GLU A 4 20.49 -4.35 -2.97
N LEU A 5 19.16 -4.47 -2.96
CA LEU A 5 18.37 -4.60 -1.74
C LEU A 5 17.70 -5.98 -1.74
N SER A 6 17.91 -6.72 -0.66
CA SER A 6 17.37 -8.08 -0.52
C SER A 6 15.94 -8.07 0.06
N ALA A 7 15.22 -9.18 -0.14
CA ALA A 7 13.93 -9.41 0.50
C ALA A 7 14.01 -9.37 2.04
N GLN A 8 15.18 -9.64 2.62
CA GLN A 8 15.42 -9.51 4.04
C GLN A 8 15.28 -8.06 4.52
N THR A 9 15.72 -7.08 3.73
CA THR A 9 15.57 -5.65 4.03
C THR A 9 14.09 -5.25 4.10
N THR A 10 13.24 -5.80 3.24
CA THR A 10 11.80 -5.55 3.30
C THR A 10 11.14 -6.19 4.51
N SER A 11 11.59 -7.40 4.89
CA SER A 11 11.12 -8.06 6.11
C SER A 11 11.47 -7.27 7.37
N GLU A 12 12.66 -6.70 7.44
CA GLU A 12 13.07 -5.80 8.52
C GLU A 12 12.22 -4.54 8.56
N PHE A 13 11.87 -3.97 7.39
CA PHE A 13 10.97 -2.84 7.29
C PHE A 13 9.57 -3.18 7.79
N GLY A 14 9.04 -4.34 7.42
CA GLY A 14 7.77 -4.86 7.96
C GLY A 14 7.80 -5.02 9.48
N ALA A 15 8.91 -5.48 10.05
CA ALA A 15 9.08 -5.61 11.50
C ALA A 15 9.01 -4.26 12.24
N VAL A 16 9.44 -3.16 11.61
CA VAL A 16 9.30 -1.81 12.16
C VAL A 16 7.83 -1.42 12.30
N TYR A 17 7.01 -1.70 11.29
CA TYR A 17 5.57 -1.45 11.35
C TYR A 17 4.90 -2.27 12.46
N TRP A 18 5.19 -3.55 12.56
CA TRP A 18 4.67 -4.41 13.64
C TRP A 18 5.06 -3.90 15.03
N LYS A 19 6.27 -3.39 15.18
CA LYS A 19 6.72 -2.77 16.43
C LYS A 19 5.93 -1.50 16.73
N GLN A 20 5.63 -0.68 15.72
CA GLN A 20 4.81 0.51 15.89
C GLN A 20 3.39 0.17 16.35
N PHE A 21 2.77 -0.87 15.78
CA PHE A 21 1.46 -1.35 16.21
C PHE A 21 1.45 -1.79 17.67
N ARG A 22 2.42 -2.60 18.07
CA ARG A 22 2.54 -3.03 19.46
C ARG A 22 2.74 -1.86 20.42
N ASN A 23 3.58 -0.92 20.08
CA ASN A 23 3.81 0.28 20.89
C ASN A 23 2.56 1.17 20.98
N ALA A 24 1.68 1.10 19.99
CA ALA A 24 0.40 1.80 20.00
C ALA A 24 -0.70 1.06 20.80
N GLY A 25 -0.37 -0.08 21.44
CA GLY A 25 -1.32 -0.88 22.20
C GLY A 25 -2.29 -1.70 21.34
N ILE A 26 -1.96 -1.88 20.05
CA ILE A 26 -2.76 -2.72 19.14
C ILE A 26 -2.26 -4.17 19.26
N GLU A 27 -2.33 -4.71 20.45
CA GLU A 27 -1.89 -6.10 20.68
C GLU A 27 -3.00 -7.13 20.42
N TYR A 28 -4.26 -6.67 20.38
CA TYR A 28 -5.41 -7.55 20.22
C TYR A 28 -6.55 -6.86 19.48
N PHE A 29 -7.06 -7.53 18.46
CA PHE A 29 -8.41 -7.26 17.93
C PHE A 29 -9.34 -8.34 18.45
N PRO A 30 -10.10 -8.08 19.53
CA PRO A 30 -11.22 -8.93 19.88
C PRO A 30 -12.25 -8.83 18.77
N SER A 31 -12.71 -9.96 18.27
CA SER A 31 -13.65 -10.08 17.16
C SER A 31 -15.02 -9.44 17.38
N ASP A 32 -15.30 -8.92 18.56
CA ASP A 32 -16.61 -8.46 19.03
C ASP A 32 -16.58 -7.09 19.72
N GLN A 33 -15.44 -6.42 19.80
CA GLN A 33 -15.38 -5.16 20.53
C GLN A 33 -15.20 -3.95 19.63
N THR A 34 -15.93 -2.91 19.99
CA THR A 34 -15.72 -1.55 19.53
C THR A 34 -14.23 -1.21 19.51
N ILE A 35 -13.75 -0.81 18.34
CA ILE A 35 -12.40 -0.27 18.15
C ILE A 35 -12.11 0.70 19.31
N PRO A 36 -11.02 0.50 20.08
CA PRO A 36 -10.67 1.42 21.13
C PRO A 36 -10.60 2.85 20.58
N PRO A 37 -10.95 3.87 21.35
CA PRO A 37 -11.03 5.25 20.88
C PRO A 37 -9.67 5.91 20.61
N GLN A 38 -8.70 5.17 20.10
CA GLN A 38 -7.43 5.71 19.61
C GLN A 38 -7.62 6.26 18.20
N THR A 39 -8.59 7.14 18.05
CA THR A 39 -8.96 7.77 16.78
C THR A 39 -7.80 8.51 16.10
N HIS A 40 -6.79 8.91 16.86
CA HIS A 40 -5.57 9.53 16.33
C HIS A 40 -4.70 8.57 15.50
N LEU A 41 -4.80 7.25 15.73
CA LEU A 41 -4.05 6.26 14.96
C LEU A 41 -4.73 5.93 13.62
N LEU A 42 -6.04 6.14 13.51
CA LEU A 42 -6.82 5.78 12.34
C LEU A 42 -6.33 6.45 11.05
N GLY A 43 -5.74 7.63 11.15
CA GLY A 43 -5.17 8.37 10.01
C GLY A 43 -3.71 8.06 9.73
N THR A 44 -3.06 7.20 10.49
CA THR A 44 -1.63 6.92 10.28
C THR A 44 -1.41 5.90 9.18
N ALA A 45 -0.30 6.04 8.44
CA ALA A 45 0.09 5.07 7.43
C ALA A 45 0.29 3.67 8.02
N ALA A 46 0.85 3.58 9.23
CA ALA A 46 1.06 2.31 9.92
C ALA A 46 -0.26 1.57 10.17
N TYR A 47 -1.28 2.27 10.65
CA TYR A 47 -2.60 1.69 10.89
C TYR A 47 -3.26 1.20 9.60
N ARG A 48 -3.14 1.98 8.53
CA ARG A 48 -3.63 1.57 7.20
C ARG A 48 -2.95 0.29 6.72
N GLU A 49 -1.63 0.21 6.80
CA GLU A 49 -0.88 -0.98 6.37
C GLU A 49 -1.27 -2.22 7.18
N PHE A 50 -1.49 -2.06 8.48
CA PHE A 50 -2.01 -3.14 9.32
C PHE A 50 -3.36 -3.67 8.82
N TRP A 51 -4.33 -2.79 8.59
CA TRP A 51 -5.64 -3.19 8.12
C TRP A 51 -5.61 -3.82 6.73
N LEU A 52 -4.75 -3.34 5.85
CA LEU A 52 -4.54 -3.93 4.53
C LEU A 52 -4.03 -5.38 4.65
N GLU A 53 -3.05 -5.63 5.52
CA GLU A 53 -2.55 -6.98 5.76
C GLU A 53 -3.59 -7.88 6.42
N PHE A 54 -4.29 -7.38 7.42
CA PHE A 54 -5.37 -8.11 8.07
C PHE A 54 -6.46 -8.48 7.06
N PHE A 55 -6.83 -7.54 6.20
CA PHE A 55 -7.84 -7.76 5.16
C PHE A 55 -7.36 -8.77 4.11
N ARG A 56 -6.11 -8.67 3.68
CA ARG A 56 -5.49 -9.60 2.74
C ARG A 56 -5.55 -11.06 3.24
N THR A 57 -5.24 -11.26 4.51
CA THR A 57 -5.15 -12.61 5.11
C THR A 57 -6.48 -13.15 5.59
N GLY A 58 -7.39 -12.29 6.01
CA GLY A 58 -8.65 -12.68 6.66
C GLY A 58 -9.89 -12.64 5.77
N ASN A 59 -9.85 -11.93 4.62
CA ASN A 59 -11.02 -11.79 3.78
C ASN A 59 -11.26 -13.05 2.93
N PRO A 60 -12.45 -13.68 3.01
CA PRO A 60 -12.76 -14.90 2.27
C PRO A 60 -12.68 -14.74 0.74
N GLU A 61 -12.99 -13.55 0.21
CA GLU A 61 -12.95 -13.26 -1.23
C GLU A 61 -11.53 -13.18 -1.80
N LEU A 62 -10.53 -13.00 -0.95
CA LEU A 62 -9.12 -12.97 -1.33
C LEU A 62 -8.43 -14.31 -1.09
N LYS A 63 -9.13 -15.26 -0.49
CA LYS A 63 -8.60 -16.57 -0.18
C LYS A 63 -8.24 -17.33 -1.47
N GLY A 64 -7.01 -17.82 -1.54
CA GLY A 64 -6.50 -18.53 -2.72
C GLY A 64 -5.85 -17.63 -3.77
N LEU A 65 -5.90 -16.32 -3.60
CA LEU A 65 -5.08 -15.42 -4.38
C LEU A 65 -3.68 -15.33 -3.75
N GLU A 66 -2.65 -15.49 -4.57
CA GLU A 66 -1.25 -15.36 -4.15
C GLU A 66 -0.85 -13.89 -4.06
N LEU A 67 -1.45 -13.18 -3.09
CA LEU A 67 -1.23 -11.76 -2.90
C LEU A 67 0.05 -11.50 -2.09
N PRO A 68 0.94 -10.62 -2.57
CA PRO A 68 2.14 -10.26 -1.82
C PRO A 68 1.78 -9.50 -0.54
N SER A 69 2.63 -9.63 0.49
CA SER A 69 2.51 -8.78 1.68
C SER A 69 3.09 -7.41 1.41
N ARG A 70 2.33 -6.36 1.67
CA ARG A 70 2.84 -4.98 1.59
C ARG A 70 3.99 -4.74 2.57
N LEU A 71 3.96 -5.40 3.72
CA LEU A 71 5.01 -5.27 4.74
C LEU A 71 6.34 -5.91 4.34
N ASN A 72 6.31 -6.78 3.32
CA ASN A 72 7.49 -7.50 2.81
C ASN A 72 7.77 -7.16 1.34
N SER A 73 7.25 -6.05 0.83
CA SER A 73 7.41 -5.66 -0.56
C SER A 73 8.06 -4.29 -0.70
N PHE A 74 8.81 -4.12 -1.78
CA PHE A 74 9.18 -2.79 -2.28
C PHE A 74 8.04 -2.21 -3.09
N PHE A 75 7.86 -0.91 -3.00
CA PHE A 75 6.83 -0.17 -3.74
C PHE A 75 7.50 0.60 -4.86
N VAL A 76 7.10 0.32 -6.07
CA VAL A 76 7.58 1.02 -7.27
C VAL A 76 6.40 1.40 -8.15
N VAL A 77 6.65 2.22 -9.16
CA VAL A 77 5.71 2.55 -10.23
C VAL A 77 6.32 2.22 -11.58
N GLU A 78 5.52 2.04 -12.62
CA GLU A 78 6.00 1.55 -13.92
C GLU A 78 6.59 2.65 -14.81
N SER A 79 6.28 3.93 -14.52
CA SER A 79 6.74 5.02 -15.36
C SER A 79 7.24 6.22 -14.54
N ILE A 80 8.11 7.01 -15.17
CA ILE A 80 8.56 8.29 -14.60
C ILE A 80 7.37 9.25 -14.40
N GLU A 81 6.39 9.19 -15.30
CA GLU A 81 5.18 10.01 -15.19
C GLU A 81 4.39 9.65 -13.93
N ASP A 82 4.18 8.37 -13.65
CA ASP A 82 3.51 7.93 -12.43
C ASP A 82 4.31 8.26 -11.17
N ALA A 83 5.65 8.18 -11.23
CA ALA A 83 6.51 8.64 -10.14
C ALA A 83 6.32 10.13 -9.85
N ARG A 84 6.27 10.97 -10.89
CA ARG A 84 6.00 12.41 -10.76
C ARG A 84 4.59 12.70 -10.24
N ARG A 85 3.59 11.94 -10.71
CA ARG A 85 2.22 12.01 -10.17
C ARG A 85 2.18 11.64 -8.69
N TYR A 86 2.90 10.59 -8.28
CA TYR A 86 3.01 10.19 -6.88
C TYR A 86 3.64 11.30 -6.03
N ILE A 87 4.79 11.84 -6.46
CA ILE A 87 5.48 12.96 -5.79
C ILE A 87 4.53 14.12 -5.57
N THR A 88 3.79 14.50 -6.61
CA THR A 88 2.80 15.59 -6.54
C THR A 88 1.67 15.28 -5.57
N ARG A 89 1.09 14.08 -5.62
CA ARG A 89 0.01 13.65 -4.74
C ARG A 89 0.39 13.64 -3.26
N ARG A 90 1.63 13.27 -2.97
CA ARG A 90 2.17 13.20 -1.62
C ARG A 90 2.75 14.52 -1.13
N ASN A 91 2.68 15.56 -1.96
CA ASN A 91 3.27 16.88 -1.67
C ASN A 91 4.74 16.78 -1.22
N LEU A 92 5.49 15.88 -1.87
CA LEU A 92 6.91 15.72 -1.64
C LEU A 92 7.69 16.85 -2.33
N GLU A 93 8.93 17.04 -1.92
CA GLU A 93 9.80 18.04 -2.54
C GLU A 93 9.97 17.76 -4.04
N LYS A 94 9.97 18.83 -4.85
CA LYS A 94 10.07 18.72 -6.32
C LYS A 94 11.36 18.08 -6.82
N HIS A 95 12.37 18.00 -5.97
CA HIS A 95 13.71 17.47 -6.31
C HIS A 95 13.97 16.05 -5.78
N VAL A 96 12.92 15.32 -5.41
CA VAL A 96 13.08 13.90 -5.04
C VAL A 96 13.62 13.14 -6.25
N PRO A 97 14.80 12.49 -6.16
CA PRO A 97 15.35 11.73 -7.27
C PRO A 97 14.49 10.49 -7.52
N ILE A 98 14.26 10.20 -8.80
CA ILE A 98 13.60 8.99 -9.25
C ILE A 98 14.70 8.03 -9.74
N PHE A 99 14.66 6.78 -9.28
CA PHE A 99 15.63 5.77 -9.66
C PHE A 99 14.96 4.67 -10.47
N GLU A 100 15.67 4.14 -11.44
CA GLU A 100 15.30 2.88 -12.09
C GLU A 100 15.42 1.74 -11.10
N VAL A 101 14.47 0.80 -11.16
CA VAL A 101 14.47 -0.41 -10.34
C VAL A 101 14.33 -1.62 -11.25
N HIS A 102 15.21 -2.61 -11.06
CA HIS A 102 15.16 -3.88 -11.74
C HIS A 102 14.85 -4.98 -10.74
N SER A 103 13.85 -5.80 -11.05
CA SER A 103 13.49 -6.98 -10.29
C SER A 103 13.71 -8.24 -11.12
N GLN A 104 14.06 -9.34 -10.47
CA GLN A 104 14.17 -10.64 -11.12
C GLN A 104 12.80 -11.27 -11.39
N GLU A 105 11.81 -10.91 -10.60
CA GLU A 105 10.46 -11.44 -10.70
C GLU A 105 9.47 -10.32 -11.04
N PRO A 106 8.39 -10.65 -11.74
CA PRO A 106 7.33 -9.68 -11.99
C PRO A 106 6.66 -9.29 -10.66
N GLY A 107 6.31 -8.02 -10.52
CA GLY A 107 5.55 -7.53 -9.39
C GLY A 107 4.05 -7.66 -9.58
N SER A 108 3.33 -7.53 -8.48
CA SER A 108 1.88 -7.45 -8.47
C SER A 108 1.42 -6.00 -8.49
N LYS A 109 0.44 -5.68 -9.35
CA LYS A 109 -0.03 -4.31 -9.59
C LYS A 109 -1.32 -4.03 -8.82
N PHE A 110 -1.34 -2.89 -8.15
CA PHE A 110 -2.50 -2.45 -7.39
C PHE A 110 -2.70 -0.94 -7.57
N ASP A 111 -3.96 -0.49 -7.56
CA ASP A 111 -4.25 0.93 -7.64
C ASP A 111 -4.19 1.57 -6.24
N MET A 112 -3.11 2.31 -5.98
CA MET A 112 -2.92 2.98 -4.69
C MET A 112 -3.93 4.10 -4.43
N THR A 113 -4.68 4.54 -5.44
CA THR A 113 -5.69 5.58 -5.28
C THR A 113 -6.83 5.15 -4.36
N TRP A 114 -7.10 3.84 -4.27
CA TRP A 114 -8.02 3.29 -3.26
C TRP A 114 -7.59 3.61 -1.84
N LEU A 115 -6.29 3.76 -1.61
CA LEU A 115 -5.69 4.01 -0.30
C LEU A 115 -5.58 5.50 0.03
N ASP A 116 -5.77 6.37 -0.96
CA ASP A 116 -5.77 7.83 -0.78
C ASP A 116 -7.11 8.36 -0.28
N GLN A 117 -8.13 7.53 -0.29
CA GLN A 117 -9.42 7.90 0.28
C GLN A 117 -9.22 8.19 1.77
N GLN A 118 -9.77 9.33 2.20
CA GLN A 118 -9.74 9.66 3.62
C GLN A 118 -10.37 8.51 4.40
N PHE A 119 -9.73 8.16 5.49
CA PHE A 119 -10.17 7.07 6.34
C PHE A 119 -11.64 7.29 6.70
N PRO A 120 -12.59 6.59 6.09
CA PRO A 120 -13.99 6.82 6.38
C PRO A 120 -14.27 6.35 7.80
N ARG A 121 -15.13 7.06 8.52
CA ARG A 121 -15.62 6.60 9.83
C ARG A 121 -16.49 5.34 9.72
N ASP A 122 -16.87 4.98 8.51
CA ASP A 122 -17.64 3.79 8.20
C ASP A 122 -16.71 2.67 7.74
N TYR A 123 -16.51 1.67 8.58
CA TYR A 123 -15.68 0.50 8.30
C TYR A 123 -16.16 -0.33 7.09
N ARG A 124 -17.44 -0.22 6.68
CA ARG A 124 -17.95 -0.88 5.46
C ARG A 124 -17.28 -0.32 4.21
N LYS A 125 -16.97 0.97 4.20
CA LYS A 125 -16.21 1.60 3.12
C LYS A 125 -14.77 1.12 3.07
N PHE A 126 -14.16 0.73 4.18
CA PHE A 126 -12.86 0.09 4.17
C PHE A 126 -12.88 -1.24 3.48
N GLY A 127 -13.83 -2.10 3.86
CA GLY A 127 -14.00 -3.38 3.22
C GLY A 127 -14.12 -3.23 1.70
N TYR A 128 -14.88 -2.24 1.26
CA TYR A 128 -15.04 -1.92 -0.15
C TYR A 128 -13.71 -1.52 -0.81
N TYR A 129 -13.01 -0.53 -0.27
CA TYR A 129 -11.77 -0.01 -0.86
C TYR A 129 -10.64 -1.03 -0.83
N TYR A 130 -10.45 -1.72 0.29
CA TYR A 130 -9.37 -2.69 0.43
C TYR A 130 -9.59 -3.95 -0.41
N LEU A 131 -10.83 -4.37 -0.57
CA LEU A 131 -11.15 -5.49 -1.46
C LEU A 131 -10.81 -5.16 -2.91
N ARG A 132 -11.18 -3.98 -3.38
CA ARG A 132 -10.88 -3.52 -4.74
C ARG A 132 -9.40 -3.34 -4.96
N TYR A 133 -8.71 -2.75 -3.98
CA TYR A 133 -7.26 -2.65 -4.01
C TYR A 133 -6.63 -4.04 -4.20
N TRP A 134 -6.92 -4.99 -3.32
CA TRP A 134 -6.33 -6.33 -3.37
C TRP A 134 -6.76 -7.17 -4.58
N LYS A 135 -7.90 -6.85 -5.19
CA LYS A 135 -8.30 -7.43 -6.48
C LYS A 135 -7.63 -6.77 -7.70
N GLY A 136 -6.78 -5.76 -7.49
CA GLY A 136 -6.08 -5.05 -8.55
C GLY A 136 -7.01 -4.21 -9.45
N LEU A 137 -8.20 -3.87 -8.97
CA LEU A 137 -9.17 -3.08 -9.72
C LEU A 137 -8.77 -1.61 -9.75
N ARG A 138 -9.02 -0.96 -10.86
CA ARG A 138 -8.75 0.47 -11.02
C ARG A 138 -9.92 1.29 -10.48
N ILE A 139 -9.60 2.39 -9.78
CA ILE A 139 -10.62 3.24 -9.17
C ILE A 139 -11.40 4.04 -10.23
N ASP A 140 -10.74 4.41 -11.32
CA ASP A 140 -11.39 5.17 -12.42
C ASP A 140 -12.31 4.31 -13.30
N GLU A 141 -12.30 2.99 -13.13
CA GLU A 141 -13.18 2.04 -13.80
C GLU A 141 -14.30 1.52 -12.88
N ASP A 142 -14.34 1.97 -11.62
CA ASP A 142 -15.34 1.48 -10.67
C ASP A 142 -16.71 2.11 -10.93
N PRO A 143 -17.75 1.31 -11.18
CA PRO A 143 -19.08 1.80 -11.56
C PRO A 143 -19.85 2.44 -10.39
N ASP A 144 -19.46 2.14 -9.16
CA ASP A 144 -20.16 2.59 -7.96
C ASP A 144 -19.61 3.94 -7.43
N LEU A 145 -18.49 4.42 -8.00
CA LEU A 145 -17.91 5.71 -7.66
C LEU A 145 -18.21 6.75 -8.75
N SER A 146 -18.62 7.94 -8.31
CA SER A 146 -18.75 9.06 -9.23
C SER A 146 -17.39 9.58 -9.68
N SER A 147 -17.32 10.13 -10.88
CA SER A 147 -16.10 10.74 -11.44
C SER A 147 -15.52 11.87 -10.57
N HIS A 148 -16.33 12.43 -9.66
CA HIS A 148 -15.91 13.48 -8.73
C HIS A 148 -15.15 12.94 -7.51
N GLU A 149 -15.33 11.64 -7.21
CA GLU A 149 -14.72 10.97 -6.07
C GLU A 149 -13.34 10.43 -6.40
N THR A 150 -12.97 10.38 -7.67
CA THR A 150 -11.72 9.74 -8.10
C THR A 150 -10.70 10.76 -8.60
N ARG A 151 -9.45 10.61 -8.16
CA ARG A 151 -8.31 11.38 -8.66
C ARG A 151 -7.63 10.74 -9.87
N GLY A 152 -8.30 9.77 -10.50
CA GLY A 152 -7.72 8.88 -11.49
C GLY A 152 -6.81 7.82 -10.88
N SER A 153 -6.71 6.68 -11.52
CA SER A 153 -5.87 5.56 -11.08
C SER A 153 -4.40 5.92 -11.04
N LEU A 154 -3.71 5.47 -10.01
CA LEU A 154 -2.25 5.50 -9.91
C LEU A 154 -1.79 4.13 -9.45
N MET A 155 -1.19 3.39 -10.37
CA MET A 155 -0.78 2.02 -10.11
C MET A 155 0.55 1.98 -9.35
N GLU A 156 0.59 1.21 -8.28
CA GLU A 156 1.83 0.78 -7.64
C GLU A 156 2.11 -0.68 -7.99
N VAL A 157 3.38 -1.05 -7.96
CA VAL A 157 3.82 -2.42 -8.15
C VAL A 157 4.52 -2.88 -6.88
N LEU A 158 4.06 -3.99 -6.33
CA LEU A 158 4.67 -4.63 -5.17
C LEU A 158 5.67 -5.68 -5.64
N LEU A 159 6.93 -5.50 -5.27
CA LEU A 159 8.04 -6.40 -5.58
C LEU A 159 8.45 -7.13 -4.30
N GLY A 160 8.23 -8.43 -4.25
CA GLY A 160 8.57 -9.29 -3.09
C GLY A 160 9.96 -9.92 -3.17
N SER A 161 10.66 -9.77 -4.29
CA SER A 161 11.98 -10.35 -4.53
C SER A 161 13.10 -9.32 -4.38
N THR A 162 14.34 -9.79 -4.55
CA THR A 162 15.52 -8.92 -4.62
C THR A 162 15.40 -7.91 -5.76
N ILE A 163 15.72 -6.67 -5.48
CA ILE A 163 15.76 -5.59 -6.47
C ILE A 163 17.16 -5.01 -6.61
N THR A 164 17.43 -4.47 -7.78
CA THR A 164 18.64 -3.66 -8.05
C THR A 164 18.21 -2.24 -8.38
N ILE A 165 18.75 -1.27 -7.67
CA ILE A 165 18.55 0.15 -7.96
C ILE A 165 19.57 0.56 -9.03
N GLY A 166 19.06 1.05 -10.14
CA GLY A 166 19.83 1.52 -11.29
C GLY A 166 20.24 2.98 -11.22
N GLN A 167 20.17 3.65 -12.34
CA GLN A 167 20.53 5.08 -12.47
C GLN A 167 19.35 5.97 -12.08
N VAL A 168 19.64 7.25 -11.88
CA VAL A 168 18.60 8.26 -11.75
C VAL A 168 17.87 8.37 -13.09
N ALA A 169 16.57 8.17 -13.06
CA ALA A 169 15.73 8.35 -14.24
C ALA A 169 15.45 9.86 -14.45
N ASN A 170 15.64 10.34 -15.67
CA ASN A 170 15.47 11.73 -16.05
C ASN A 170 14.09 12.00 -16.68
#